data_06198afaf45f005361688453ed656990
#
_entry.id   06198afaf45f005361688453ed656990
#
_cell.length_a   1.000
_cell.length_b   1.000
_cell.length_c   1.000
_cell.angle_alpha   90.00
_cell.angle_beta   90.00
_cell.angle_gamma   90.00
#
_symmetry.space_group_name_H-M   'P 1'
#
loop_
_entity.id
_entity.type
_entity.pdbx_description
1 polymer ?
#
loop_
_entity_poly.entity_id
_entity_poly.type
_entity_poly.pdbx_seq_one_letter_code
_entity_poly.pdbx_strand_id
1 'polypeptide(L)'
;YTASDTLSLHDALPICHFIKKKGNLTFMLTVKDLNVAGKHVVVRVDFNVPLKGGVIRDDNRIVAALPTIKELISKGARVVLMSHLGKVKHKLANGTEEEQAKFAKQIKDGNLQPVAVRLGELLEGVKVTFVPSTKIADLKPVVDEMKDGEVVLMQNTRYEKGEEKCDDKLSAEWASLADAYVMDAFGSAHRAHASTYGIPSELKKLGKPVACGYLVEKEIQNLTRCVEVKDEDRPYVAILGGFKVSDKIKVIKSLLAKCDKILIGGAMAYTFKKALGQAIGTSPFEADQLEYAKEMYASGKIVLPVDSVYADNFDPEARKVVAVAESIPEGFEGLDIGPKTRELFANEIAKAKMIFWNGPMGVFEQKDFANGTIAICKAVAKLNDCFSVCGGGDSAAAIKEFGYKDSFSHVSTGGGASLEMIEDDGHLPGVDILK
;
A
#
# COMPACT_ATOMS: atom_id res chain seq x y z
N TYR A 1 22.31 56.18 -16.77
CA TYR A 1 22.95 54.88 -16.60
C TYR A 1 21.91 53.92 -16.03
N THR A 2 21.44 53.10 -16.89
CA THR A 2 20.42 52.08 -16.63
C THR A 2 21.06 50.87 -16.00
N ALA A 3 20.62 50.50 -14.82
CA ALA A 3 20.81 49.16 -14.26
C ALA A 3 19.49 48.41 -14.38
N SER A 4 19.49 47.37 -15.21
CA SER A 4 18.39 46.47 -15.38
C SER A 4 18.35 45.45 -14.23
N ASP A 5 17.33 45.55 -13.38
CA ASP A 5 17.01 44.55 -12.39
C ASP A 5 16.44 43.29 -13.12
N THR A 6 17.28 42.33 -13.35
CA THR A 6 16.84 40.94 -13.65
C THR A 6 16.43 40.28 -12.36
N LEU A 7 15.14 40.43 -12.00
CA LEU A 7 14.51 39.58 -11.00
C LEU A 7 14.67 38.09 -11.45
N SER A 8 15.43 37.34 -10.65
CA SER A 8 15.61 35.91 -10.78
C SER A 8 14.25 35.23 -10.66
N LEU A 9 13.84 34.51 -11.67
CA LEU A 9 12.64 33.66 -11.73
C LEU A 9 12.65 32.50 -10.71
N HIS A 10 13.61 32.48 -9.76
CA HIS A 10 13.78 31.39 -8.79
C HIS A 10 13.08 31.60 -7.46
N ASP A 11 12.55 32.80 -7.16
CA ASP A 11 12.04 33.12 -5.81
C ASP A 11 10.52 33.10 -5.66
N ALA A 12 9.75 32.60 -6.64
CA ALA A 12 8.28 32.62 -6.60
C ALA A 12 7.58 31.35 -7.11
N LEU A 13 8.25 30.21 -7.20
CA LEU A 13 7.57 28.94 -7.53
C LEU A 13 7.37 28.12 -6.25
N PRO A 14 6.13 27.64 -5.96
CA PRO A 14 5.91 26.68 -4.89
C PRO A 14 6.78 25.46 -5.13
N ILE A 15 7.16 24.75 -4.05
CA ILE A 15 8.01 23.54 -4.10
C ILE A 15 7.25 22.44 -4.83
N CYS A 16 7.22 22.52 -6.15
CA CYS A 16 6.71 21.45 -7.00
C CYS A 16 7.68 20.26 -6.93
N HIS A 17 7.21 19.11 -6.53
CA HIS A 17 8.01 17.89 -6.51
C HIS A 17 8.32 17.45 -7.93
N PHE A 18 9.61 17.54 -8.30
CA PHE A 18 10.10 17.12 -9.61
C PHE A 18 10.26 15.60 -9.66
N ILE A 19 9.46 14.93 -10.45
CA ILE A 19 9.73 13.54 -10.86
C ILE A 19 10.48 13.60 -12.19
N LYS A 20 11.79 13.34 -12.16
CA LYS A 20 12.64 13.38 -13.34
C LYS A 20 12.50 12.10 -14.16
N LYS A 21 11.90 12.16 -15.34
CA LYS A 21 11.86 11.06 -16.29
C LYS A 21 12.62 11.45 -17.56
N LYS A 22 13.71 10.71 -17.91
CA LYS A 22 14.43 10.78 -19.22
C LYS A 22 14.32 12.14 -19.95
N GLY A 23 14.71 13.24 -19.28
CA GLY A 23 14.77 14.55 -19.92
C GLY A 23 13.51 15.42 -19.85
N ASN A 24 12.34 14.91 -19.49
CA ASN A 24 11.13 15.70 -19.30
C ASN A 24 10.79 15.81 -17.80
N LEU A 25 10.68 17.04 -17.30
CA LEU A 25 10.14 17.35 -15.98
C LEU A 25 8.62 17.21 -16.05
N THR A 26 8.07 16.20 -15.42
CA THR A 26 6.62 16.07 -15.25
C THR A 26 6.26 16.59 -13.86
N PHE A 27 5.39 17.60 -13.80
CA PHE A 27 4.93 18.19 -12.54
C PHE A 27 3.68 17.46 -12.08
N MET A 28 3.68 17.03 -10.83
CA MET A 28 2.49 16.55 -10.15
C MET A 28 2.07 17.59 -9.10
N LEU A 29 0.82 18.06 -9.20
CA LEU A 29 0.27 18.95 -8.20
C LEU A 29 0.03 18.21 -6.88
N THR A 30 0.20 18.91 -5.79
CA THR A 30 -0.15 18.47 -4.43
C THR A 30 -1.37 19.23 -3.94
N VAL A 31 -1.98 18.76 -2.86
CA VAL A 31 -3.11 19.47 -2.22
C VAL A 31 -2.74 20.91 -1.82
N LYS A 32 -1.44 21.20 -1.59
CA LYS A 32 -0.94 22.54 -1.26
C LYS A 32 -1.07 23.52 -2.42
N ASP A 33 -0.91 23.03 -3.64
CA ASP A 33 -0.86 23.86 -4.87
C ASP A 33 -2.26 24.23 -5.37
N LEU A 34 -3.31 23.61 -4.80
CA LEU A 34 -4.69 23.82 -5.22
C LEU A 34 -5.28 25.12 -4.67
N ASN A 35 -5.88 25.91 -5.55
CA ASN A 35 -6.75 27.02 -5.19
C ASN A 35 -8.21 26.57 -5.25
N VAL A 36 -8.82 26.28 -4.09
CA VAL A 36 -10.10 25.57 -3.97
C VAL A 36 -11.16 26.29 -3.12
N ALA A 37 -10.95 27.55 -2.76
CA ALA A 37 -11.95 28.32 -2.03
C ALA A 37 -13.28 28.37 -2.79
N GLY A 38 -14.37 27.95 -2.13
CA GLY A 38 -15.71 27.87 -2.72
C GLY A 38 -15.91 26.79 -3.78
N LYS A 39 -14.93 25.91 -4.00
CA LYS A 39 -14.98 24.84 -5.03
C LYS A 39 -15.30 23.50 -4.43
N HIS A 40 -15.99 22.65 -5.21
CA HIS A 40 -16.21 21.25 -4.88
C HIS A 40 -14.96 20.44 -5.22
N VAL A 41 -14.38 19.79 -4.23
CA VAL A 41 -13.20 18.94 -4.39
C VAL A 41 -13.57 17.50 -4.08
N VAL A 42 -13.51 16.64 -5.10
CA VAL A 42 -13.64 15.19 -4.91
C VAL A 42 -12.31 14.65 -4.42
N VAL A 43 -12.33 13.96 -3.29
CA VAL A 43 -11.15 13.33 -2.69
C VAL A 43 -11.34 11.82 -2.61
N ARG A 44 -10.46 11.07 -3.24
CA ARG A 44 -10.42 9.61 -3.11
C ARG A 44 -9.55 9.24 -1.92
N VAL A 45 -10.21 8.84 -0.84
CA VAL A 45 -9.58 8.39 0.41
C VAL A 45 -9.63 6.87 0.56
N ASP A 46 -8.80 6.30 1.42
CA ASP A 46 -8.84 4.88 1.77
C ASP A 46 -9.43 4.65 3.17
N PHE A 47 -10.74 4.55 3.23
CA PHE A 47 -11.49 4.22 4.44
C PHE A 47 -11.87 2.74 4.53
N ASN A 48 -11.07 1.87 3.92
CA ASN A 48 -11.25 0.43 4.00
C ASN A 48 -10.75 -0.10 5.36
N VAL A 49 -11.47 0.30 6.41
CA VAL A 49 -11.16 -0.05 7.81
C VAL A 49 -11.74 -1.42 8.19
N PRO A 50 -11.13 -2.15 9.14
CA PRO A 50 -11.70 -3.39 9.66
C PRO A 50 -12.96 -3.10 10.49
N LEU A 51 -14.11 -3.61 10.02
CA LEU A 51 -15.40 -3.55 10.71
C LEU A 51 -15.80 -4.93 11.25
N LYS A 52 -16.32 -4.97 12.48
CA LYS A 52 -16.97 -6.16 13.04
C LYS A 52 -18.27 -5.77 13.70
N GLY A 53 -19.40 -6.25 13.17
CA GLY A 53 -20.72 -5.90 13.69
C GLY A 53 -21.04 -4.40 13.61
N GLY A 54 -20.54 -3.70 12.57
CA GLY A 54 -20.72 -2.25 12.40
C GLY A 54 -19.79 -1.38 13.27
N VAL A 55 -18.88 -1.99 14.06
CA VAL A 55 -17.93 -1.28 14.91
C VAL A 55 -16.54 -1.28 14.25
N ILE A 56 -15.94 -0.10 14.11
CA ILE A 56 -14.59 0.08 13.62
C ILE A 56 -13.60 -0.48 14.65
N ARG A 57 -12.70 -1.38 14.23
CA ARG A 57 -11.69 -1.99 15.08
C ARG A 57 -10.35 -1.25 15.06
N ASP A 58 -10.07 -0.58 13.95
CA ASP A 58 -8.88 0.24 13.75
C ASP A 58 -9.25 1.39 12.80
N ASP A 59 -9.06 2.63 13.23
CA ASP A 59 -9.40 3.84 12.48
C ASP A 59 -8.17 4.53 11.84
N ASN A 60 -7.00 3.91 11.90
CA ASN A 60 -5.74 4.48 11.39
C ASN A 60 -5.84 5.01 9.96
N ARG A 61 -6.64 4.37 9.09
CA ARG A 61 -6.84 4.83 7.70
C ARG A 61 -7.64 6.12 7.62
N ILE A 62 -8.60 6.30 8.52
CA ILE A 62 -9.37 7.56 8.61
C ILE A 62 -8.45 8.66 9.11
N VAL A 63 -7.69 8.39 10.18
CA VAL A 63 -6.73 9.34 10.77
C VAL A 63 -5.66 9.75 9.75
N ALA A 64 -5.18 8.82 8.93
CA ALA A 64 -4.15 9.08 7.92
C ALA A 64 -4.62 10.04 6.80
N ALA A 65 -5.93 10.13 6.52
CA ALA A 65 -6.49 11.03 5.53
C ALA A 65 -6.80 12.43 6.09
N LEU A 66 -6.85 12.59 7.43
CA LEU A 66 -7.21 13.86 8.05
C LEU A 66 -6.34 15.06 7.63
N PRO A 67 -5.01 14.94 7.49
CA PRO A 67 -4.19 16.05 7.05
C PRO A 67 -4.64 16.66 5.71
N THR A 68 -4.92 15.82 4.71
CA THR A 68 -5.43 16.25 3.41
C THR A 68 -6.82 16.89 3.51
N ILE A 69 -7.72 16.26 4.27
CA ILE A 69 -9.08 16.77 4.45
C ILE A 69 -9.06 18.14 5.16
N LYS A 70 -8.29 18.26 6.25
CA LYS A 70 -8.17 19.50 7.01
C LYS A 70 -7.52 20.63 6.19
N GLU A 71 -6.53 20.33 5.36
CA GLU A 71 -5.93 21.29 4.43
C GLU A 71 -6.98 21.88 3.47
N LEU A 72 -7.79 21.00 2.85
CA LEU A 72 -8.83 21.44 1.93
C LEU A 72 -9.91 22.26 2.63
N ILE A 73 -10.35 21.86 3.83
CA ILE A 73 -11.30 22.59 4.67
C ILE A 73 -10.74 23.98 5.00
N SER A 74 -9.48 24.08 5.42
CA SER A 74 -8.84 25.34 5.78
C SER A 74 -8.73 26.32 4.61
N LYS A 75 -8.70 25.78 3.37
CA LYS A 75 -8.72 26.56 2.13
C LYS A 75 -10.14 26.94 1.67
N GLY A 76 -11.17 26.61 2.45
CA GLY A 76 -12.57 26.89 2.11
C GLY A 76 -13.13 25.99 1.01
N ALA A 77 -12.59 24.80 0.81
CA ALA A 77 -13.14 23.82 -0.12
C ALA A 77 -14.43 23.19 0.42
N ARG A 78 -15.31 22.75 -0.49
CA ARG A 78 -16.45 21.86 -0.25
C ARG A 78 -16.00 20.44 -0.58
N VAL A 79 -15.77 19.62 0.45
CA VAL A 79 -15.04 18.36 0.30
C VAL A 79 -15.99 17.19 0.09
N VAL A 80 -15.90 16.49 -1.04
CA VAL A 80 -16.68 15.29 -1.36
C VAL A 80 -15.76 14.06 -1.30
N LEU A 81 -15.96 13.23 -0.27
CA LEU A 81 -15.12 12.05 -0.02
C LEU A 81 -15.71 10.82 -0.68
N MET A 82 -14.84 10.06 -1.34
CA MET A 82 -15.14 8.77 -1.98
C MET A 82 -14.20 7.69 -1.45
N SER A 83 -14.74 6.56 -1.04
CA SER A 83 -13.95 5.41 -0.62
C SER A 83 -14.65 4.10 -0.94
N HIS A 84 -13.84 3.04 -1.01
CA HIS A 84 -14.35 1.68 -0.95
C HIS A 84 -14.26 1.13 0.48
N LEU A 85 -15.07 0.12 0.77
CA LEU A 85 -15.01 -0.66 2.00
C LEU A 85 -15.32 -2.13 1.69
N GLY A 86 -14.38 -3.01 2.01
CA GLY A 86 -14.49 -4.44 1.75
C GLY A 86 -14.48 -4.80 0.26
N LYS A 87 -14.99 -5.98 -0.06
CA LYS A 87 -15.12 -6.50 -1.43
C LYS A 87 -16.60 -6.70 -1.76
N VAL A 88 -17.03 -6.28 -2.95
CA VAL A 88 -18.38 -6.49 -3.47
C VAL A 88 -18.30 -7.29 -4.77
N LYS A 89 -18.77 -8.53 -4.74
CA LYS A 89 -18.73 -9.44 -5.89
C LYS A 89 -20.08 -9.44 -6.60
N HIS A 90 -20.29 -8.53 -7.52
CA HIS A 90 -21.57 -8.32 -8.23
C HIS A 90 -22.12 -9.57 -8.95
N LYS A 91 -21.24 -10.50 -9.35
CA LYS A 91 -21.68 -11.78 -9.96
C LYS A 91 -22.55 -12.62 -9.02
N LEU A 92 -22.37 -12.47 -7.71
CA LEU A 92 -23.14 -13.21 -6.71
C LEU A 92 -24.61 -12.75 -6.60
N ALA A 93 -24.91 -11.53 -7.06
CA ALA A 93 -26.28 -10.96 -6.97
C ALA A 93 -27.32 -11.76 -7.80
N ASN A 94 -26.87 -12.44 -8.85
CA ASN A 94 -27.72 -13.25 -9.75
C ASN A 94 -27.41 -14.74 -9.66
N GLY A 95 -26.72 -15.18 -8.62
CA GLY A 95 -26.35 -16.58 -8.39
C GLY A 95 -27.38 -17.35 -7.58
N THR A 96 -26.93 -18.42 -6.93
CA THR A 96 -27.76 -19.26 -6.04
C THR A 96 -28.22 -18.44 -4.81
N GLU A 97 -29.20 -18.96 -4.05
CA GLU A 97 -29.67 -18.31 -2.81
C GLU A 97 -28.51 -18.06 -1.83
N GLU A 98 -27.57 -18.99 -1.71
CA GLU A 98 -26.38 -18.84 -0.88
C GLU A 98 -25.46 -17.72 -1.39
N GLU A 99 -25.27 -17.60 -2.70
CA GLU A 99 -24.49 -16.51 -3.33
C GLU A 99 -25.17 -15.16 -3.15
N GLN A 100 -26.49 -15.08 -3.31
CA GLN A 100 -27.27 -13.88 -3.06
C GLN A 100 -27.19 -13.43 -1.58
N ALA A 101 -27.26 -14.38 -0.65
CA ALA A 101 -27.07 -14.10 0.78
C ALA A 101 -25.65 -13.59 1.08
N LYS A 102 -24.62 -14.15 0.44
CA LYS A 102 -23.23 -13.63 0.52
C LYS A 102 -23.13 -12.22 -0.06
N PHE A 103 -23.79 -11.94 -1.17
CA PHE A 103 -23.83 -10.59 -1.76
C PHE A 103 -24.49 -9.59 -0.81
N ALA A 104 -25.68 -9.91 -0.29
CA ALA A 104 -26.40 -9.07 0.66
C ALA A 104 -25.55 -8.76 1.90
N LYS A 105 -24.82 -9.76 2.41
CA LYS A 105 -23.86 -9.57 3.50
C LYS A 105 -22.74 -8.61 3.12
N GLN A 106 -22.13 -8.73 1.91
CA GLN A 106 -21.10 -7.81 1.46
C GLN A 106 -21.59 -6.36 1.37
N ILE A 107 -22.82 -6.16 0.90
CA ILE A 107 -23.46 -4.82 0.88
C ILE A 107 -23.66 -4.30 2.32
N LYS A 108 -24.19 -5.13 3.23
CA LYS A 108 -24.38 -4.73 4.62
C LYS A 108 -23.07 -4.37 5.32
N ASP A 109 -22.06 -5.22 5.20
CA ASP A 109 -20.75 -5.07 5.85
C ASP A 109 -19.92 -3.94 5.21
N GLY A 110 -20.21 -3.58 3.95
CA GLY A 110 -19.54 -2.51 3.21
C GLY A 110 -20.14 -1.11 3.39
N ASN A 111 -21.07 -0.91 4.32
CA ASN A 111 -21.73 0.38 4.57
C ASN A 111 -20.77 1.37 5.25
N LEU A 112 -20.57 2.54 4.63
CA LEU A 112 -19.67 3.59 5.12
C LEU A 112 -20.29 4.49 6.21
N GLN A 113 -21.54 4.29 6.61
CA GLN A 113 -22.15 5.11 7.65
C GLN A 113 -21.37 5.13 8.98
N PRO A 114 -20.85 4.00 9.51
CA PRO A 114 -20.02 4.03 10.72
C PRO A 114 -18.73 4.85 10.54
N VAL A 115 -18.17 4.86 9.33
CA VAL A 115 -17.00 5.67 9.00
C VAL A 115 -17.34 7.16 8.99
N ALA A 116 -18.51 7.54 8.45
CA ALA A 116 -18.98 8.93 8.48
C ALA A 116 -19.16 9.46 9.91
N VAL A 117 -19.72 8.64 10.80
CA VAL A 117 -19.84 8.99 12.23
C VAL A 117 -18.48 9.22 12.85
N ARG A 118 -17.54 8.27 12.65
CA ARG A 118 -16.19 8.39 13.20
C ARG A 118 -15.44 9.58 12.62
N LEU A 119 -15.58 9.85 11.33
CA LEU A 119 -14.99 11.03 10.68
C LEU A 119 -15.51 12.33 11.29
N GLY A 120 -16.83 12.42 11.56
CA GLY A 120 -17.44 13.57 12.23
C GLY A 120 -16.88 13.82 13.63
N GLU A 121 -16.60 12.75 14.39
CA GLU A 121 -15.94 12.85 15.71
C GLU A 121 -14.50 13.39 15.58
N LEU A 122 -13.76 12.99 14.53
CA LEU A 122 -12.36 13.39 14.30
C LEU A 122 -12.21 14.79 13.68
N LEU A 123 -13.27 15.30 13.04
CA LEU A 123 -13.35 16.63 12.43
C LEU A 123 -14.22 17.56 13.29
N GLU A 124 -13.88 17.73 14.57
CA GLU A 124 -14.62 18.57 15.51
C GLU A 124 -15.00 19.94 14.92
N GLY A 125 -16.28 20.29 15.04
CA GLY A 125 -16.80 21.58 14.54
C GLY A 125 -17.06 21.62 13.02
N VAL A 126 -16.77 20.56 12.27
CA VAL A 126 -17.03 20.47 10.84
C VAL A 126 -18.32 19.66 10.60
N LYS A 127 -19.21 20.18 9.75
CA LYS A 127 -20.40 19.44 9.35
C LYS A 127 -19.99 18.33 8.36
N VAL A 128 -20.16 17.08 8.79
CA VAL A 128 -19.95 15.87 7.97
C VAL A 128 -21.31 15.28 7.63
N THR A 129 -21.68 15.25 6.35
CA THR A 129 -22.93 14.68 5.85
C THR A 129 -22.66 13.35 5.16
N PHE A 130 -23.35 12.28 5.60
CA PHE A 130 -23.33 10.99 4.91
C PHE A 130 -24.45 10.89 3.90
N VAL A 131 -24.14 10.58 2.64
CA VAL A 131 -25.13 10.28 1.60
C VAL A 131 -25.17 8.77 1.38
N PRO A 132 -26.26 8.05 1.74
CA PRO A 132 -26.35 6.59 1.66
C PRO A 132 -26.56 6.09 0.22
N SER A 133 -26.02 6.79 -0.75
CA SER A 133 -26.11 6.50 -2.19
C SER A 133 -24.80 6.77 -2.91
N THR A 134 -24.64 6.13 -4.05
CA THR A 134 -23.56 6.34 -5.01
C THR A 134 -24.05 6.98 -6.31
N LYS A 135 -25.38 7.17 -6.42
CA LYS A 135 -26.05 7.68 -7.61
C LYS A 135 -25.92 9.19 -7.70
N ILE A 136 -25.61 9.69 -8.89
CA ILE A 136 -25.46 11.13 -9.13
C ILE A 136 -26.75 11.90 -8.80
N ALA A 137 -27.93 11.31 -9.04
CA ALA A 137 -29.21 11.93 -8.77
C ALA A 137 -29.44 12.21 -7.26
N ASP A 138 -28.86 11.39 -6.39
CA ASP A 138 -28.95 11.56 -4.94
C ASP A 138 -27.82 12.42 -4.37
N LEU A 139 -26.65 12.34 -5.00
CA LEU A 139 -25.44 13.06 -4.56
C LEU A 139 -25.49 14.53 -4.94
N LYS A 140 -25.84 14.85 -6.19
CA LYS A 140 -25.73 16.20 -6.72
C LYS A 140 -26.53 17.25 -5.95
N PRO A 141 -27.79 17.03 -5.56
CA PRO A 141 -28.52 18.02 -4.77
C PRO A 141 -27.84 18.34 -3.43
N VAL A 142 -27.30 17.33 -2.75
CA VAL A 142 -26.60 17.49 -1.46
C VAL A 142 -25.28 18.23 -1.64
N VAL A 143 -24.53 17.91 -2.72
CA VAL A 143 -23.25 18.55 -3.03
C VAL A 143 -23.45 20.02 -3.44
N ASP A 144 -24.46 20.32 -4.24
CA ASP A 144 -24.77 21.70 -4.69
C ASP A 144 -25.16 22.63 -3.51
N GLU A 145 -25.75 22.08 -2.43
CA GLU A 145 -26.11 22.83 -1.22
C GLU A 145 -24.97 23.00 -0.19
N MET A 146 -23.80 22.37 -0.42
CA MET A 146 -22.66 22.47 0.51
C MET A 146 -22.19 23.90 0.70
N LYS A 147 -21.79 24.21 1.93
CA LYS A 147 -21.08 25.45 2.27
C LYS A 147 -19.58 25.21 2.35
N ASP A 148 -18.81 26.28 2.26
CA ASP A 148 -17.36 26.23 2.36
C ASP A 148 -16.93 25.60 3.69
N GLY A 149 -16.02 24.64 3.65
CA GLY A 149 -15.52 23.89 4.79
C GLY A 149 -16.41 22.69 5.21
N GLU A 150 -17.56 22.45 4.57
CA GLU A 150 -18.37 21.26 4.83
C GLU A 150 -17.79 20.03 4.11
N VAL A 151 -18.11 18.84 4.65
CA VAL A 151 -17.68 17.53 4.15
C VAL A 151 -18.89 16.67 3.84
N VAL A 152 -18.90 16.05 2.67
CA VAL A 152 -19.83 14.99 2.28
C VAL A 152 -19.05 13.69 2.13
N LEU A 153 -19.52 12.60 2.73
CA LEU A 153 -19.05 11.24 2.43
C LEU A 153 -20.16 10.49 1.70
N MET A 154 -19.91 10.04 0.49
CA MET A 154 -20.84 9.17 -0.23
C MET A 154 -20.70 7.71 0.19
N GLN A 155 -21.67 6.87 -0.20
CA GLN A 155 -21.66 5.44 0.03
C GLN A 155 -20.51 4.75 -0.75
N ASN A 156 -20.21 3.52 -0.38
CA ASN A 156 -19.13 2.68 -0.88
C ASN A 156 -19.12 2.62 -2.42
N THR A 157 -18.02 3.10 -3.01
CA THR A 157 -17.83 3.16 -4.49
C THR A 157 -18.02 1.79 -5.16
N ARG A 158 -17.68 0.69 -4.46
CA ARG A 158 -17.84 -0.69 -4.96
C ARG A 158 -19.28 -1.17 -5.04
N TYR A 159 -20.27 -0.38 -4.60
CA TYR A 159 -21.67 -0.69 -4.88
C TYR A 159 -22.03 -0.47 -6.34
N GLU A 160 -21.21 0.29 -7.08
CA GLU A 160 -21.35 0.43 -8.51
C GLU A 160 -20.55 -0.65 -9.27
N LYS A 161 -21.21 -1.33 -10.21
CA LYS A 161 -20.56 -2.34 -11.08
C LYS A 161 -19.47 -1.75 -11.97
N GLY A 162 -19.59 -0.47 -12.28
CA GLY A 162 -18.66 0.28 -13.13
C GLY A 162 -17.38 0.70 -12.43
N GLU A 163 -17.34 0.71 -11.08
CA GLU A 163 -16.17 1.17 -10.32
C GLU A 163 -14.90 0.41 -10.70
N GLU A 164 -14.89 -0.92 -10.49
CA GLU A 164 -13.69 -1.75 -10.75
C GLU A 164 -13.37 -1.92 -12.25
N LYS A 165 -14.29 -1.51 -13.14
CA LYS A 165 -14.11 -1.58 -14.59
C LYS A 165 -13.69 -0.25 -15.22
N CYS A 166 -13.58 0.78 -14.41
CA CYS A 166 -13.35 2.16 -14.86
C CYS A 166 -14.37 2.58 -15.93
N ASP A 167 -15.66 2.36 -15.66
CA ASP A 167 -16.74 2.66 -16.60
C ASP A 167 -16.78 4.16 -16.92
N ASP A 168 -16.75 4.50 -18.21
CA ASP A 168 -16.64 5.89 -18.67
C ASP A 168 -17.84 6.74 -18.24
N LYS A 169 -19.06 6.17 -18.30
CA LYS A 169 -20.27 6.89 -17.90
C LYS A 169 -20.26 7.19 -16.42
N LEU A 170 -19.96 6.19 -15.59
CA LEU A 170 -19.84 6.35 -14.13
C LEU A 170 -18.75 7.37 -13.78
N SER A 171 -17.62 7.30 -14.45
CA SER A 171 -16.49 8.23 -14.26
C SER A 171 -16.90 9.68 -14.57
N ALA A 172 -17.59 9.90 -15.68
CA ALA A 172 -18.10 11.22 -16.08
C ALA A 172 -19.20 11.74 -15.12
N GLU A 173 -20.12 10.86 -14.69
CA GLU A 173 -21.16 11.21 -13.70
C GLU A 173 -20.53 11.68 -12.40
N TRP A 174 -19.57 10.93 -11.83
CA TRP A 174 -18.89 11.31 -10.60
C TRP A 174 -17.97 12.53 -10.78
N ALA A 175 -17.30 12.67 -11.94
CA ALA A 175 -16.48 13.83 -12.23
C ALA A 175 -17.30 15.13 -12.30
N SER A 176 -18.60 15.04 -12.63
CA SER A 176 -19.51 16.20 -12.66
C SER A 176 -19.73 16.85 -11.30
N LEU A 177 -19.41 16.17 -10.21
CA LEU A 177 -19.46 16.70 -8.84
C LEU A 177 -18.26 17.59 -8.50
N ALA A 178 -17.21 17.63 -9.33
CA ALA A 178 -15.91 18.17 -8.94
C ALA A 178 -15.47 19.35 -9.80
N ASP A 179 -14.88 20.35 -9.15
CA ASP A 179 -14.05 21.39 -9.75
C ASP A 179 -12.56 21.06 -9.67
N ALA A 180 -12.19 20.17 -8.74
CA ALA A 180 -10.84 19.62 -8.59
C ALA A 180 -10.92 18.19 -8.03
N TYR A 181 -9.84 17.43 -8.22
CA TYR A 181 -9.71 16.07 -7.69
C TYR A 181 -8.43 15.91 -6.89
N VAL A 182 -8.52 15.16 -5.79
CA VAL A 182 -7.37 14.78 -4.97
C VAL A 182 -7.34 13.27 -4.76
N MET A 183 -6.22 12.64 -5.12
CA MET A 183 -5.94 11.23 -4.83
C MET A 183 -5.21 11.11 -3.50
N ASP A 184 -5.85 10.49 -2.51
CA ASP A 184 -5.25 10.27 -1.19
C ASP A 184 -5.46 8.84 -0.69
N ALA A 185 -5.48 7.88 -1.63
CA ALA A 185 -5.69 6.47 -1.38
C ALA A 185 -4.64 5.61 -2.07
N PHE A 186 -3.39 5.64 -1.58
CA PHE A 186 -2.27 4.95 -2.22
C PHE A 186 -2.52 3.44 -2.37
N GLY A 187 -3.12 2.79 -1.36
CA GLY A 187 -3.47 1.37 -1.43
C GLY A 187 -4.41 0.96 -2.59
N SER A 188 -5.06 1.93 -3.23
CA SER A 188 -5.93 1.71 -4.40
C SER A 188 -5.31 2.25 -5.70
N ALA A 189 -4.17 2.92 -5.65
CA ALA A 189 -3.55 3.61 -6.79
C ALA A 189 -3.03 2.66 -7.89
N HIS A 190 -2.80 1.40 -7.56
CA HIS A 190 -2.37 0.36 -8.49
C HIS A 190 -3.48 -0.13 -9.44
N ARG A 191 -4.71 0.34 -9.26
CA ARG A 191 -5.87 -0.09 -10.06
C ARG A 191 -6.50 1.09 -10.78
N ALA A 192 -6.72 0.93 -12.09
CA ALA A 192 -7.48 1.88 -12.87
C ALA A 192 -8.98 1.67 -12.63
N HIS A 193 -9.51 2.20 -11.52
CA HIS A 193 -10.93 2.21 -11.20
C HIS A 193 -11.56 3.55 -11.57
N ALA A 194 -12.90 3.63 -11.65
CA ALA A 194 -13.60 4.88 -11.94
C ALA A 194 -13.20 5.98 -10.95
N SER A 195 -13.13 5.67 -9.65
CA SER A 195 -12.81 6.64 -8.60
C SER A 195 -11.32 6.99 -8.52
N THR A 196 -10.38 6.14 -8.98
CA THR A 196 -8.93 6.37 -8.87
C THR A 196 -8.28 6.86 -10.16
N TYR A 197 -8.86 6.54 -11.31
CA TYR A 197 -8.34 6.85 -12.64
C TYR A 197 -9.38 7.56 -13.53
N GLY A 198 -10.63 7.08 -13.53
CA GLY A 198 -11.67 7.60 -14.41
C GLY A 198 -12.02 9.05 -14.12
N ILE A 199 -12.33 9.40 -12.86
CA ILE A 199 -12.63 10.78 -12.45
C ILE A 199 -11.49 11.74 -12.82
N PRO A 200 -10.22 11.54 -12.39
CA PRO A 200 -9.15 12.44 -12.78
C PRO A 200 -8.91 12.49 -14.29
N SER A 201 -9.14 11.41 -15.04
CA SER A 201 -9.08 11.40 -16.50
C SER A 201 -10.11 12.35 -17.11
N GLU A 202 -11.37 12.28 -16.65
CA GLU A 202 -12.44 13.18 -17.12
C GLU A 202 -12.15 14.65 -16.76
N LEU A 203 -11.68 14.92 -15.55
CA LEU A 203 -11.34 16.28 -15.13
C LEU A 203 -10.19 16.88 -15.95
N LYS A 204 -9.16 16.08 -16.27
CA LYS A 204 -8.07 16.53 -17.17
C LYS A 204 -8.58 16.91 -18.57
N LYS A 205 -9.51 16.13 -19.15
CA LYS A 205 -10.16 16.48 -20.43
C LYS A 205 -10.87 17.85 -20.36
N LEU A 206 -11.37 18.21 -19.17
CA LEU A 206 -12.04 19.48 -18.91
C LEU A 206 -11.09 20.61 -18.46
N GLY A 207 -9.77 20.37 -18.44
CA GLY A 207 -8.78 21.34 -17.95
C GLY A 207 -8.88 21.63 -16.45
N LYS A 208 -9.56 20.78 -15.67
CA LYS A 208 -9.68 20.93 -14.22
C LYS A 208 -8.49 20.30 -13.49
N PRO A 209 -8.05 20.87 -12.35
CA PRO A 209 -6.87 20.38 -11.66
C PRO A 209 -7.08 19.02 -10.99
N VAL A 210 -6.04 18.19 -11.06
CA VAL A 210 -5.93 16.91 -10.35
C VAL A 210 -4.63 16.91 -9.55
N ALA A 211 -4.66 16.45 -8.30
CA ALA A 211 -3.53 16.52 -7.39
C ALA A 211 -3.43 15.26 -6.51
N CYS A 212 -2.28 15.06 -5.87
CA CYS A 212 -2.15 14.10 -4.78
C CYS A 212 -2.40 14.76 -3.42
N GLY A 213 -2.97 13.97 -2.49
CA GLY A 213 -3.02 14.32 -1.08
C GLY A 213 -1.71 13.98 -0.36
N TYR A 214 -1.61 14.39 0.90
CA TYR A 214 -0.39 14.22 1.72
C TYR A 214 0.03 12.77 1.92
N LEU A 215 -0.94 11.84 2.05
CA LEU A 215 -0.64 10.42 2.20
C LEU A 215 0.02 9.88 0.94
N VAL A 216 -0.57 10.15 -0.23
CA VAL A 216 -0.04 9.70 -1.53
C VAL A 216 1.28 10.38 -1.85
N GLU A 217 1.42 11.68 -1.57
CA GLU A 217 2.68 12.42 -1.71
C GLU A 217 3.82 11.71 -0.94
N LYS A 218 3.58 11.41 0.34
CA LYS A 218 4.56 10.74 1.21
C LYS A 218 4.91 9.34 0.71
N GLU A 219 3.93 8.55 0.27
CA GLU A 219 4.16 7.21 -0.27
C GLU A 219 5.03 7.27 -1.53
N ILE A 220 4.68 8.15 -2.49
CA ILE A 220 5.44 8.33 -3.72
C ILE A 220 6.89 8.73 -3.42
N GLN A 221 7.12 9.73 -2.55
CA GLN A 221 8.46 10.18 -2.19
C GLN A 221 9.33 9.06 -1.64
N ASN A 222 8.80 8.24 -0.73
CA ASN A 222 9.57 7.19 -0.09
C ASN A 222 9.80 5.99 -1.03
N LEU A 223 8.78 5.57 -1.78
CA LEU A 223 8.89 4.40 -2.66
C LEU A 223 9.67 4.71 -3.95
N THR A 224 9.57 5.93 -4.50
CA THR A 224 10.39 6.35 -5.65
C THR A 224 11.87 6.23 -5.34
N ARG A 225 12.32 6.54 -4.12
CA ARG A 225 13.71 6.36 -3.71
C ARG A 225 14.15 4.90 -3.78
N CYS A 226 13.26 3.95 -3.47
CA CYS A 226 13.55 2.51 -3.60
C CYS A 226 13.60 2.03 -5.06
N VAL A 227 13.02 2.79 -5.99
CA VAL A 227 13.02 2.52 -7.45
C VAL A 227 14.20 3.20 -8.13
N GLU A 228 14.42 4.48 -7.84
CA GLU A 228 15.48 5.34 -8.40
C GLU A 228 16.71 5.36 -7.49
N VAL A 229 17.38 4.19 -7.37
CA VAL A 229 18.51 3.99 -6.45
C VAL A 229 19.74 4.75 -6.93
N LYS A 230 20.35 5.53 -6.05
CA LYS A 230 21.60 6.24 -6.30
C LYS A 230 22.79 5.48 -5.69
N ASP A 231 24.01 5.83 -6.09
CA ASP A 231 25.24 5.22 -5.55
C ASP A 231 25.38 5.45 -4.03
N GLU A 232 24.93 6.58 -3.52
CA GLU A 232 24.92 6.92 -2.09
C GLU A 232 23.97 6.05 -1.25
N ASP A 233 22.97 5.41 -1.90
CA ASP A 233 21.98 4.53 -1.26
C ASP A 233 22.49 3.08 -1.15
N ARG A 234 23.73 2.80 -1.60
CA ARG A 234 24.29 1.45 -1.58
C ARG A 234 25.16 1.20 -0.34
N PRO A 235 25.18 -0.02 0.21
CA PRO A 235 24.47 -1.22 -0.26
C PRO A 235 22.95 -1.15 -0.06
N TYR A 236 22.19 -1.54 -1.10
CA TYR A 236 20.73 -1.69 -1.06
C TYR A 236 20.37 -3.15 -0.79
N VAL A 237 19.75 -3.42 0.32
CA VAL A 237 19.31 -4.76 0.76
C VAL A 237 17.80 -4.85 0.68
N ALA A 238 17.27 -5.78 -0.12
CA ALA A 238 15.86 -6.14 -0.09
C ALA A 238 15.64 -7.35 0.84
N ILE A 239 14.52 -7.37 1.54
CA ILE A 239 14.10 -8.45 2.43
C ILE A 239 12.73 -8.90 1.97
N LEU A 240 12.60 -10.13 1.52
CA LEU A 240 11.37 -10.70 1.01
C LEU A 240 10.97 -11.93 1.79
N GLY A 241 9.73 -11.96 2.26
CA GLY A 241 9.12 -13.10 2.93
C GLY A 241 7.72 -13.37 2.40
N GLY A 242 6.96 -14.19 3.13
CA GLY A 242 5.61 -14.57 2.76
C GLY A 242 5.52 -15.98 2.17
N PHE A 243 4.38 -16.29 1.53
CA PHE A 243 4.04 -17.68 1.23
C PHE A 243 4.52 -18.15 -0.15
N LYS A 244 4.25 -17.39 -1.23
CA LYS A 244 4.46 -17.83 -2.62
C LYS A 244 5.53 -17.02 -3.36
N VAL A 245 6.38 -17.71 -4.11
CA VAL A 245 7.31 -17.11 -5.07
C VAL A 245 6.54 -16.51 -6.25
N SER A 246 5.52 -17.22 -6.76
CA SER A 246 4.69 -16.77 -7.90
C SER A 246 4.07 -15.40 -7.70
N ASP A 247 3.68 -15.07 -6.47
CA ASP A 247 3.10 -13.76 -6.15
C ASP A 247 4.14 -12.61 -6.17
N LYS A 248 5.45 -12.95 -6.23
CA LYS A 248 6.57 -11.98 -6.11
C LYS A 248 7.58 -12.06 -7.26
N ILE A 249 7.28 -12.80 -8.33
CA ILE A 249 8.19 -12.97 -9.47
C ILE A 249 8.64 -11.62 -10.04
N LYS A 250 7.70 -10.73 -10.30
CA LYS A 250 8.00 -9.42 -10.89
C LYS A 250 8.82 -8.54 -9.94
N VAL A 251 8.46 -8.52 -8.66
CA VAL A 251 9.20 -7.74 -7.67
C VAL A 251 10.61 -8.28 -7.48
N ILE A 252 10.81 -9.61 -7.47
CA ILE A 252 12.15 -10.22 -7.40
C ILE A 252 12.98 -9.79 -8.61
N LYS A 253 12.44 -9.86 -9.83
CA LYS A 253 13.12 -9.41 -11.05
C LYS A 253 13.53 -7.95 -10.99
N SER A 254 12.60 -7.08 -10.60
CA SER A 254 12.89 -5.64 -10.47
C SER A 254 13.96 -5.38 -9.42
N LEU A 255 13.88 -6.03 -8.25
CA LEU A 255 14.87 -5.88 -7.19
C LEU A 255 16.25 -6.46 -7.53
N LEU A 256 16.33 -7.58 -8.29
CA LEU A 256 17.62 -8.12 -8.77
C LEU A 256 18.40 -7.13 -9.63
N ALA A 257 17.69 -6.28 -10.38
CA ALA A 257 18.32 -5.22 -11.15
C ALA A 257 18.83 -4.05 -10.30
N LYS A 258 18.23 -3.81 -9.12
CA LYS A 258 18.46 -2.61 -8.29
C LYS A 258 19.25 -2.89 -7.02
N CYS A 259 19.01 -4.02 -6.35
CA CYS A 259 19.61 -4.35 -5.06
C CYS A 259 20.99 -4.98 -5.18
N ASP A 260 21.77 -4.85 -4.12
CA ASP A 260 23.04 -5.54 -3.95
C ASP A 260 22.84 -6.93 -3.33
N LYS A 261 21.83 -7.08 -2.44
CA LYS A 261 21.43 -8.36 -1.83
C LYS A 261 19.92 -8.44 -1.68
N ILE A 262 19.39 -9.67 -1.77
CA ILE A 262 17.99 -9.99 -1.51
C ILE A 262 17.96 -11.13 -0.48
N LEU A 263 17.49 -10.85 0.73
CA LEU A 263 17.31 -11.84 1.79
C LEU A 263 15.91 -12.45 1.64
N ILE A 264 15.83 -13.75 1.44
CA ILE A 264 14.56 -14.46 1.24
C ILE A 264 14.24 -15.30 2.47
N GLY A 265 13.09 -15.04 3.10
CA GLY A 265 12.56 -15.81 4.22
C GLY A 265 11.12 -16.25 3.96
N GLY A 266 10.41 -16.69 5.02
CA GLY A 266 9.05 -17.22 4.92
C GLY A 266 8.95 -18.51 4.11
N ALA A 267 7.73 -18.95 3.83
CA ALA A 267 7.49 -20.22 3.11
C ALA A 267 8.06 -20.21 1.68
N MET A 268 8.12 -19.04 1.03
CA MET A 268 8.70 -18.91 -0.31
C MET A 268 10.16 -19.37 -0.38
N ALA A 269 10.91 -19.31 0.74
CA ALA A 269 12.29 -19.80 0.78
C ALA A 269 12.39 -21.30 0.49
N TYR A 270 11.36 -22.09 0.81
CA TYR A 270 11.38 -23.53 0.59
C TYR A 270 11.29 -23.90 -0.90
N THR A 271 10.67 -23.08 -1.74
CA THR A 271 10.73 -23.25 -3.19
C THR A 271 12.17 -23.12 -3.70
N PHE A 272 12.94 -22.13 -3.23
CA PHE A 272 14.35 -21.98 -3.55
C PHE A 272 15.20 -23.16 -3.01
N LYS A 273 15.00 -23.53 -1.73
CA LYS A 273 15.71 -24.65 -1.09
C LYS A 273 15.46 -25.97 -1.84
N LYS A 274 14.21 -26.25 -2.22
CA LYS A 274 13.84 -27.42 -3.01
C LYS A 274 14.48 -27.41 -4.39
N ALA A 275 14.49 -26.26 -5.07
CA ALA A 275 15.13 -26.08 -6.35
C ALA A 275 16.64 -26.37 -6.31
N LEU A 276 17.30 -26.15 -5.16
CA LEU A 276 18.70 -26.43 -4.91
C LEU A 276 18.96 -27.84 -4.36
N GLY A 277 17.92 -28.72 -4.30
CA GLY A 277 18.05 -30.09 -3.84
C GLY A 277 18.11 -30.26 -2.33
N GLN A 278 17.77 -29.23 -1.53
CA GLN A 278 17.80 -29.30 -0.09
C GLN A 278 16.53 -29.98 0.45
N ALA A 279 16.63 -30.70 1.57
CA ALA A 279 15.49 -31.31 2.24
C ALA A 279 14.67 -30.25 2.97
N ILE A 280 13.37 -30.18 2.66
CA ILE A 280 12.42 -29.21 3.19
C ILE A 280 11.26 -29.88 3.96
N GLY A 281 11.33 -31.21 4.22
CA GLY A 281 10.25 -31.97 4.83
C GLY A 281 8.93 -31.82 4.07
N THR A 282 7.85 -31.56 4.80
CA THR A 282 6.51 -31.30 4.25
C THR A 282 6.24 -29.79 4.02
N SER A 283 7.26 -28.94 4.12
CA SER A 283 7.11 -27.50 3.91
C SER A 283 6.52 -27.20 2.52
N PRO A 284 5.62 -26.19 2.40
CA PRO A 284 5.01 -25.84 1.13
C PRO A 284 6.03 -25.30 0.15
N PHE A 285 5.92 -25.70 -1.11
CA PHE A 285 6.72 -25.16 -2.22
C PHE A 285 5.91 -25.16 -3.52
N GLU A 286 6.34 -24.38 -4.49
CA GLU A 286 5.70 -24.28 -5.81
C GLU A 286 6.53 -25.02 -6.84
N ALA A 287 6.03 -26.21 -7.27
CA ALA A 287 6.75 -27.11 -8.17
C ALA A 287 7.00 -26.50 -9.56
N ASP A 288 6.09 -25.68 -10.04
CA ASP A 288 6.18 -24.95 -11.32
C ASP A 288 7.14 -23.76 -11.28
N GLN A 289 7.62 -23.35 -10.08
CA GLN A 289 8.55 -22.23 -9.89
C GLN A 289 10.00 -22.66 -9.63
N LEU A 290 10.31 -23.95 -9.63
CA LEU A 290 11.64 -24.45 -9.26
C LEU A 290 12.74 -23.97 -10.23
N GLU A 291 12.52 -24.03 -11.54
CA GLU A 291 13.52 -23.57 -12.52
C GLU A 291 13.72 -22.06 -12.44
N TYR A 292 12.63 -21.31 -12.23
CA TYR A 292 12.71 -19.86 -12.00
C TYR A 292 13.51 -19.53 -10.74
N ALA A 293 13.29 -20.27 -9.65
CA ALA A 293 14.04 -20.07 -8.40
C ALA A 293 15.55 -20.35 -8.59
N LYS A 294 15.93 -21.39 -9.37
CA LYS A 294 17.34 -21.63 -9.74
C LYS A 294 17.96 -20.47 -10.51
N GLU A 295 17.25 -19.99 -11.54
CA GLU A 295 17.68 -18.87 -12.36
C GLU A 295 17.94 -17.61 -11.50
N MET A 296 16.98 -17.25 -10.63
CA MET A 296 17.12 -16.11 -9.74
C MET A 296 18.28 -16.27 -8.77
N TYR A 297 18.45 -17.47 -8.19
CA TYR A 297 19.54 -17.76 -7.26
C TYR A 297 20.93 -17.68 -7.94
N ALA A 298 21.05 -18.06 -9.21
CA ALA A 298 22.27 -17.98 -9.99
C ALA A 298 22.80 -16.54 -10.16
N SER A 299 21.98 -15.52 -9.88
CA SER A 299 22.42 -14.11 -9.87
C SER A 299 23.49 -13.80 -8.81
N GLY A 300 23.68 -14.67 -7.79
CA GLY A 300 24.60 -14.47 -6.67
C GLY A 300 24.18 -13.38 -5.67
N LYS A 301 23.01 -12.76 -5.87
CA LYS A 301 22.47 -11.70 -4.98
C LYS A 301 21.51 -12.24 -3.91
N ILE A 302 20.94 -13.42 -4.10
CA ILE A 302 19.96 -14.02 -3.18
C ILE A 302 20.68 -14.71 -2.03
N VAL A 303 20.25 -14.41 -0.80
CA VAL A 303 20.68 -15.05 0.43
C VAL A 303 19.51 -15.84 1.00
N LEU A 304 19.67 -17.15 1.15
CA LEU A 304 18.66 -18.07 1.66
C LEU A 304 18.89 -18.42 3.12
N PRO A 305 17.86 -18.90 3.85
CA PRO A 305 18.01 -19.42 5.19
C PRO A 305 18.96 -20.64 5.24
N VAL A 306 19.92 -20.59 6.15
CA VAL A 306 20.86 -21.71 6.40
C VAL A 306 20.30 -22.69 7.43
N ASP A 307 19.36 -22.27 8.26
CA ASP A 307 18.61 -23.10 9.19
C ASP A 307 17.16 -22.61 9.31
N SER A 308 16.28 -23.46 9.78
CA SER A 308 14.86 -23.18 9.94
C SER A 308 14.35 -23.67 11.30
N VAL A 309 13.39 -22.95 11.86
CA VAL A 309 12.54 -23.44 12.95
C VAL A 309 11.41 -24.24 12.30
N TYR A 310 11.24 -25.49 12.71
CA TYR A 310 10.24 -26.40 12.14
C TYR A 310 9.39 -27.05 13.22
N ALA A 311 8.23 -27.56 12.84
CA ALA A 311 7.31 -28.26 13.73
C ALA A 311 6.65 -29.45 13.03
N ASP A 312 6.11 -30.36 13.85
CA ASP A 312 5.34 -31.52 13.42
C ASP A 312 3.88 -31.17 13.06
N ASN A 313 3.40 -29.99 13.50
CA ASN A 313 2.05 -29.54 13.20
C ASN A 313 1.96 -28.01 13.21
N PHE A 314 1.22 -27.47 12.25
CA PHE A 314 0.92 -26.02 12.17
C PHE A 314 -0.01 -25.59 13.31
N ASP A 315 -1.01 -26.43 13.67
CA ASP A 315 -1.95 -26.15 14.74
C ASP A 315 -1.25 -26.19 16.11
N PRO A 316 -1.20 -25.08 16.86
CA PRO A 316 -0.58 -25.02 18.17
C PRO A 316 -1.13 -26.05 19.18
N GLU A 317 -2.41 -26.38 19.08
CA GLU A 317 -3.09 -27.32 19.97
C GLU A 317 -2.67 -28.78 19.71
N ALA A 318 -2.33 -29.12 18.46
CA ALA A 318 -1.89 -30.46 18.05
C ALA A 318 -0.38 -30.64 18.04
N ARG A 319 0.39 -29.54 18.18
CA ARG A 319 1.86 -29.52 18.07
C ARG A 319 2.52 -30.19 19.27
N LYS A 320 3.50 -31.07 18.98
CA LYS A 320 4.29 -31.76 20.01
C LYS A 320 5.78 -31.42 19.93
N VAL A 321 6.25 -31.02 18.76
CA VAL A 321 7.68 -30.77 18.50
C VAL A 321 7.87 -29.42 17.83
N VAL A 322 8.77 -28.60 18.38
CA VAL A 322 9.37 -27.42 17.75
C VAL A 322 10.88 -27.57 17.87
N ALA A 323 11.57 -27.55 16.74
CA ALA A 323 13.02 -27.72 16.72
C ALA A 323 13.68 -26.89 15.62
N VAL A 324 15.01 -26.89 15.58
CA VAL A 324 15.83 -26.14 14.61
C VAL A 324 16.76 -27.08 13.87
N ALA A 325 16.80 -26.95 12.55
CA ALA A 325 17.75 -27.69 11.72
C ALA A 325 18.12 -26.93 10.43
N GLU A 326 19.24 -27.29 9.84
CA GLU A 326 19.66 -26.86 8.52
C GLU A 326 18.81 -27.51 7.41
N SER A 327 18.47 -28.79 7.61
CA SER A 327 17.58 -29.57 6.76
C SER A 327 16.37 -30.04 7.56
N ILE A 328 15.18 -29.84 7.03
CA ILE A 328 13.92 -30.19 7.71
C ILE A 328 13.63 -31.67 7.46
N PRO A 329 13.42 -32.48 8.54
CA PRO A 329 13.12 -33.90 8.43
C PRO A 329 11.78 -34.15 7.75
N GLU A 330 11.59 -35.35 7.18
CA GLU A 330 10.30 -35.78 6.63
C GLU A 330 9.22 -35.79 7.72
N GLY A 331 8.01 -35.37 7.36
CA GLY A 331 6.88 -35.25 8.29
C GLY A 331 6.86 -33.96 9.11
N PHE A 332 7.84 -33.05 8.92
CA PHE A 332 7.90 -31.74 9.58
C PHE A 332 7.86 -30.61 8.55
N GLU A 333 7.34 -29.45 8.95
CA GLU A 333 7.32 -28.25 8.13
C GLU A 333 8.06 -27.08 8.77
N GLY A 334 8.73 -26.30 7.95
CA GLY A 334 9.42 -25.09 8.41
C GLY A 334 8.46 -23.92 8.53
N LEU A 335 8.52 -23.23 9.67
CA LEU A 335 7.57 -22.17 10.05
C LEU A 335 8.23 -20.83 10.38
N ASP A 336 9.57 -20.79 10.56
CA ASP A 336 10.35 -19.56 10.74
C ASP A 336 11.80 -19.79 10.31
N ILE A 337 12.56 -18.71 10.16
CA ILE A 337 14.03 -18.78 10.00
C ILE A 337 14.71 -19.09 11.32
N GLY A 338 15.76 -19.93 11.27
CA GLY A 338 16.51 -20.35 12.45
C GLY A 338 17.48 -19.31 12.98
N PRO A 339 18.13 -19.57 14.16
CA PRO A 339 19.03 -18.62 14.81
C PRO A 339 20.27 -18.27 13.98
N LYS A 340 20.86 -19.22 13.25
CA LYS A 340 22.01 -18.96 12.36
C LYS A 340 21.60 -18.05 11.20
N THR A 341 20.41 -18.24 10.65
CA THR A 341 19.84 -17.39 9.60
C THR A 341 19.56 -15.98 10.11
N ARG A 342 19.02 -15.86 11.31
CA ARG A 342 18.78 -14.53 11.94
C ARG A 342 20.08 -13.74 12.08
N GLU A 343 21.17 -14.40 12.50
CA GLU A 343 22.48 -13.79 12.58
C GLU A 343 23.03 -13.41 11.19
N LEU A 344 22.95 -14.32 10.21
CA LEU A 344 23.35 -14.08 8.84
C LEU A 344 22.63 -12.87 8.26
N PHE A 345 21.31 -12.82 8.39
CA PHE A 345 20.50 -11.71 7.86
C PHE A 345 20.80 -10.39 8.59
N ALA A 346 20.98 -10.43 9.92
CA ALA A 346 21.36 -9.25 10.67
C ALA A 346 22.71 -8.69 10.23
N ASN A 347 23.68 -9.55 9.88
CA ASN A 347 25.00 -9.14 9.39
C ASN A 347 24.92 -8.51 7.98
N GLU A 348 24.02 -8.97 7.12
CA GLU A 348 23.79 -8.32 5.82
C GLU A 348 23.05 -6.98 5.99
N ILE A 349 22.03 -6.94 6.85
CA ILE A 349 21.28 -5.72 7.17
C ILE A 349 22.20 -4.64 7.75
N ALA A 350 23.14 -5.01 8.62
CA ALA A 350 24.07 -4.07 9.25
C ALA A 350 24.94 -3.28 8.26
N LYS A 351 25.11 -3.76 7.03
CA LYS A 351 25.88 -3.10 5.97
C LYS A 351 25.03 -2.14 5.13
N ALA A 352 23.70 -2.22 5.24
CA ALA A 352 22.79 -1.55 4.33
C ALA A 352 22.74 -0.03 4.57
N LYS A 353 22.69 0.73 3.46
CA LYS A 353 22.34 2.15 3.41
C LYS A 353 20.88 2.35 3.02
N MET A 354 20.31 1.37 2.31
CA MET A 354 18.91 1.32 1.96
C MET A 354 18.34 -0.07 2.21
N ILE A 355 17.12 -0.11 2.72
CA ILE A 355 16.35 -1.35 2.95
C ILE A 355 14.95 -1.20 2.35
N PHE A 356 14.52 -2.23 1.60
CA PHE A 356 13.13 -2.47 1.26
C PHE A 356 12.70 -3.81 1.83
N TRP A 357 11.71 -3.85 2.70
CA TRP A 357 11.21 -5.07 3.31
C TRP A 357 9.74 -5.33 2.96
N ASN A 358 9.45 -6.55 2.48
CA ASN A 358 8.10 -7.01 2.22
C ASN A 358 7.91 -8.50 2.57
N GLY A 359 7.04 -8.79 3.50
CA GLY A 359 6.66 -10.14 3.95
C GLY A 359 7.42 -10.60 5.19
N PRO A 360 6.73 -11.26 6.13
CA PRO A 360 7.31 -11.79 7.36
C PRO A 360 8.25 -12.96 7.07
N MET A 361 9.15 -13.24 8.02
CA MET A 361 10.14 -14.32 7.91
C MET A 361 9.62 -15.67 8.35
N GLY A 362 8.51 -15.70 9.07
CA GLY A 362 7.84 -16.88 9.61
C GLY A 362 6.39 -16.58 9.93
N VAL A 363 5.72 -17.52 10.59
CA VAL A 363 4.32 -17.41 11.05
C VAL A 363 4.30 -16.55 12.32
N PHE A 364 4.49 -15.24 12.16
CA PHE A 364 4.73 -14.30 13.26
C PHE A 364 3.55 -14.17 14.24
N GLU A 365 2.34 -14.56 13.81
CA GLU A 365 1.14 -14.62 14.65
C GLU A 365 1.25 -15.69 15.76
N GLN A 366 2.16 -16.65 15.59
CA GLN A 366 2.47 -17.67 16.57
C GLN A 366 3.80 -17.37 17.25
N LYS A 367 3.80 -17.25 18.58
CA LYS A 367 4.97 -16.85 19.38
C LYS A 367 6.25 -17.66 19.07
N ASP A 368 6.10 -18.97 18.81
CA ASP A 368 7.23 -19.86 18.53
C ASP A 368 7.93 -19.54 17.20
N PHE A 369 7.21 -18.90 16.27
CA PHE A 369 7.64 -18.63 14.88
C PHE A 369 7.70 -17.13 14.55
N ALA A 370 7.66 -16.26 15.56
CA ALA A 370 7.78 -14.81 15.42
C ALA A 370 9.22 -14.30 15.43
N ASN A 371 10.16 -15.12 15.93
CA ASN A 371 11.52 -14.69 16.23
C ASN A 371 12.32 -14.24 15.02
N GLY A 372 12.06 -14.82 13.84
CA GLY A 372 12.67 -14.41 12.57
C GLY A 372 12.27 -12.99 12.21
N THR A 373 10.98 -12.69 12.22
CA THR A 373 10.43 -11.37 11.93
C THR A 373 10.89 -10.32 12.95
N ILE A 374 10.90 -10.67 14.25
CA ILE A 374 11.42 -9.81 15.33
C ILE A 374 12.92 -9.54 15.14
N ALA A 375 13.70 -10.52 14.69
CA ALA A 375 15.14 -10.33 14.45
C ALA A 375 15.41 -9.32 13.33
N ILE A 376 14.62 -9.32 12.26
CA ILE A 376 14.70 -8.30 11.22
C ILE A 376 14.36 -6.92 11.78
N CYS A 377 13.26 -6.78 12.53
CA CYS A 377 12.90 -5.51 13.18
C CYS A 377 14.06 -4.98 14.05
N LYS A 378 14.64 -5.85 14.89
CA LYS A 378 15.78 -5.49 15.77
C LYS A 378 17.03 -5.10 14.97
N ALA A 379 17.30 -5.77 13.85
CA ALA A 379 18.45 -5.47 13.00
C ALA A 379 18.31 -4.09 12.36
N VAL A 380 17.12 -3.78 11.80
CA VAL A 380 16.83 -2.48 11.23
C VAL A 380 16.85 -1.36 12.27
N ALA A 381 16.28 -1.60 13.46
CA ALA A 381 16.24 -0.62 14.55
C ALA A 381 17.62 -0.23 15.10
N LYS A 382 18.67 -1.01 14.84
CA LYS A 382 20.05 -0.69 15.22
C LYS A 382 20.77 0.22 14.23
N LEU A 383 20.20 0.48 13.06
CA LEU A 383 20.82 1.29 12.01
C LEU A 383 20.57 2.78 12.26
N ASN A 384 21.63 3.58 12.26
CA ASN A 384 21.52 5.03 12.49
C ASN A 384 21.49 5.84 11.18
N ASP A 385 22.03 5.29 10.08
CA ASP A 385 22.20 5.99 8.81
C ASP A 385 21.77 5.08 7.65
N CYS A 386 20.51 4.66 7.70
CA CYS A 386 19.93 3.78 6.69
C CYS A 386 18.51 4.23 6.38
N PHE A 387 18.22 4.39 5.10
CA PHE A 387 16.86 4.63 4.64
C PHE A 387 16.12 3.31 4.53
N SER A 388 15.10 3.11 5.36
CA SER A 388 14.37 1.84 5.46
C SER A 388 12.88 2.01 5.16
N VAL A 389 12.39 1.25 4.19
CA VAL A 389 10.98 1.22 3.80
C VAL A 389 10.42 -0.18 4.00
N CYS A 390 9.29 -0.28 4.67
CA CYS A 390 8.51 -1.51 4.76
C CYS A 390 7.24 -1.38 3.92
N GLY A 391 7.02 -2.32 3.00
CA GLY A 391 5.79 -2.46 2.21
C GLY A 391 5.07 -3.77 2.53
N GLY A 392 3.74 -3.79 2.31
CA GLY A 392 2.92 -4.98 2.54
C GLY A 392 2.18 -4.97 3.89
N GLY A 393 0.94 -5.50 3.86
CA GLY A 393 0.06 -5.49 5.03
C GLY A 393 0.59 -6.27 6.21
N ASP A 394 1.06 -7.50 5.96
CA ASP A 394 1.53 -8.41 7.02
C ASP A 394 2.82 -7.90 7.68
N SER A 395 3.76 -7.37 6.88
CA SER A 395 4.99 -6.77 7.42
C SER A 395 4.69 -5.54 8.27
N ALA A 396 3.80 -4.66 7.80
CA ALA A 396 3.39 -3.47 8.54
C ALA A 396 2.66 -3.83 9.84
N ALA A 397 1.83 -4.89 9.81
CA ALA A 397 1.15 -5.42 10.99
C ALA A 397 2.16 -5.95 12.02
N ALA A 398 3.11 -6.78 11.59
CA ALA A 398 4.16 -7.32 12.46
C ALA A 398 5.03 -6.22 13.08
N ILE A 399 5.47 -5.24 12.28
CA ILE A 399 6.27 -4.10 12.76
C ILE A 399 5.51 -3.30 13.84
N LYS A 400 4.21 -3.08 13.63
CA LYS A 400 3.35 -2.38 14.60
C LYS A 400 3.17 -3.21 15.87
N GLU A 401 2.87 -4.51 15.73
CA GLU A 401 2.64 -5.42 16.84
C GLU A 401 3.87 -5.54 17.74
N PHE A 402 5.06 -5.60 17.14
CA PHE A 402 6.31 -5.72 17.89
C PHE A 402 6.90 -4.37 18.35
N GLY A 403 6.23 -3.24 18.06
CA GLY A 403 6.62 -1.91 18.56
C GLY A 403 7.80 -1.27 17.82
N TYR A 404 8.08 -1.64 16.56
CA TYR A 404 9.21 -1.13 15.79
C TYR A 404 8.84 -0.11 14.70
N LYS A 405 7.59 0.41 14.70
CA LYS A 405 7.11 1.31 13.63
C LYS A 405 8.03 2.53 13.44
N ASP A 406 8.44 3.14 14.53
CA ASP A 406 9.26 4.36 14.51
C ASP A 406 10.75 4.11 14.20
N SER A 407 11.15 2.84 14.08
CA SER A 407 12.50 2.45 13.69
C SER A 407 12.69 2.40 12.17
N PHE A 408 11.62 2.56 11.40
CA PHE A 408 11.65 2.60 9.94
C PHE A 408 11.48 4.03 9.43
N SER A 409 12.20 4.40 8.38
CA SER A 409 12.02 5.70 7.71
C SER A 409 10.60 5.84 7.16
N HIS A 410 10.03 4.73 6.64
CA HIS A 410 8.66 4.69 6.17
C HIS A 410 8.06 3.28 6.29
N VAL A 411 6.83 3.19 6.83
CA VAL A 411 6.00 1.99 6.80
C VAL A 411 4.80 2.31 5.90
N SER A 412 4.80 1.72 4.71
CA SER A 412 3.78 1.99 3.68
C SER A 412 2.41 1.48 4.11
N THR A 413 1.41 2.28 3.84
CA THR A 413 -0.02 1.92 4.00
C THR A 413 -0.59 1.23 2.75
N GLY A 414 0.20 1.17 1.68
CA GLY A 414 -0.23 0.80 0.34
C GLY A 414 -0.48 -0.68 0.11
N GLY A 415 -0.02 -1.58 1.00
CA GLY A 415 -0.18 -3.01 0.80
C GLY A 415 0.39 -3.47 -0.55
N GLY A 416 -0.47 -4.00 -1.45
CA GLY A 416 -0.08 -4.43 -2.80
C GLY A 416 0.47 -3.29 -3.68
N ALA A 417 -0.06 -2.07 -3.53
CA ALA A 417 0.38 -0.95 -4.35
C ALA A 417 1.87 -0.60 -4.14
N SER A 418 2.40 -0.80 -2.93
CA SER A 418 3.83 -0.58 -2.69
C SER A 418 4.72 -1.58 -3.41
N LEU A 419 4.27 -2.83 -3.56
CA LEU A 419 4.97 -3.84 -4.36
C LEU A 419 4.89 -3.53 -5.85
N GLU A 420 3.68 -3.26 -6.35
CA GLU A 420 3.48 -2.94 -7.77
C GLU A 420 4.28 -1.69 -8.18
N MET A 421 4.43 -0.70 -7.29
CA MET A 421 5.30 0.44 -7.57
C MET A 421 6.77 0.06 -7.73
N ILE A 422 7.26 -0.94 -6.96
CA ILE A 422 8.63 -1.49 -7.15
C ILE A 422 8.70 -2.34 -8.43
N GLU A 423 7.66 -3.14 -8.72
CA GLU A 423 7.58 -4.02 -9.89
C GLU A 423 7.60 -3.23 -11.21
N ASP A 424 6.83 -2.15 -11.27
CA ASP A 424 6.57 -1.38 -12.49
C ASP A 424 7.36 -0.07 -12.53
N ASP A 425 8.54 -0.04 -11.91
CA ASP A 425 9.50 1.09 -11.97
C ASP A 425 8.88 2.45 -11.59
N GLY A 426 8.05 2.47 -10.56
CA GLY A 426 7.41 3.69 -10.05
C GLY A 426 6.12 4.06 -10.77
N HIS A 427 5.58 3.16 -11.60
CA HIS A 427 4.34 3.37 -12.34
C HIS A 427 3.14 2.75 -11.64
N LEU A 428 2.12 3.57 -11.37
CA LEU A 428 0.80 3.13 -10.92
C LEU A 428 -0.26 3.96 -11.64
N PRO A 429 -1.35 3.36 -12.15
CA PRO A 429 -2.38 4.09 -12.90
C PRO A 429 -2.92 5.32 -12.17
N GLY A 430 -3.27 5.17 -10.88
CA GLY A 430 -3.82 6.25 -10.05
C GLY A 430 -2.78 7.32 -9.62
N VAL A 431 -1.49 7.09 -9.88
CA VAL A 431 -0.40 8.08 -9.69
C VAL A 431 -0.05 8.71 -11.03
N ASP A 432 0.08 7.92 -12.08
CA ASP A 432 0.49 8.42 -13.40
C ASP A 432 -0.54 9.37 -14.01
N ILE A 433 -1.83 9.17 -13.71
CA ILE A 433 -2.89 10.09 -14.15
C ILE A 433 -2.80 11.48 -13.50
N LEU A 434 -2.04 11.65 -12.42
CA LEU A 434 -1.86 12.94 -11.73
C LEU A 434 -0.73 13.79 -12.32
N LYS A 435 0.13 13.19 -13.15
CA LYS A 435 1.31 13.81 -13.79
C LYS A 435 0.96 14.69 -15.00
#